data_81db0374288210b8767da908e9fddafa
#
_entry.id   81db0374288210b8767da908e9fddafa
#
_cell.length_a   1.000
_cell.length_b   1.000
_cell.length_c   1.000
_cell.angle_alpha   90.00
_cell.angle_beta   90.00
_cell.angle_gamma   90.00
#
_symmetry.space_group_name_H-M   'P 1'
#
loop_
_entity.id
_entity.type
_entity.pdbx_description
1 polymer ?
#
loop_
_entity_poly.entity_id
_entity_poly.type
_entity_poly.pdbx_seq_one_letter_code
_entity_poly.pdbx_strand_id
1 'polypeptide(L)'
;MTTSFTSIRILCCVCGTSIAPNPSNTCPSCLASKADVTKGIQTEVTLHQCRGCQRWHLEAGKWIACELESRELMSLCLSNVSGLPHSKSSSSSKKKGHDHHQVTEPIRLVDAAWIWTEPHSMRLKVRLTVQKQVQTGTILQQSFMVVFIVRNQQCMECQSEFRTGSWKTVIQVRQRVKHKRTFLYLEQLILKHGAQKGCLSIETFKDGMDFYFAERNKAAKFQAFLENVVPMQVTPILIFLCFLSTCIYLYPYIPI
;
A
#
# COMPACT_ATOMS: atom_id res chain seq x y z
N MET A 1 -18.16 40.58 39.60
CA MET A 1 -17.09 40.13 40.50
C MET A 1 -16.36 38.99 39.88
N THR A 2 -15.27 39.27 39.19
CA THR A 2 -14.44 38.26 38.56
C THR A 2 -13.39 37.82 39.55
N THR A 3 -13.57 36.62 40.12
CA THR A 3 -12.57 36.00 40.99
C THR A 3 -11.39 35.54 40.15
N SER A 4 -10.31 36.35 40.20
CA SER A 4 -9.01 35.97 39.66
C SER A 4 -8.44 34.84 40.53
N PHE A 5 -8.50 33.59 40.04
CA PHE A 5 -7.75 32.50 40.60
C PHE A 5 -6.25 32.77 40.41
N THR A 6 -5.57 33.25 41.46
CA THR A 6 -4.12 33.26 41.52
C THR A 6 -3.63 31.82 41.46
N SER A 7 -3.13 31.38 40.30
CA SER A 7 -2.55 30.05 40.12
C SER A 7 -1.28 29.97 40.98
N ILE A 8 -1.30 29.13 42.01
CA ILE A 8 -0.14 28.84 42.86
C ILE A 8 0.96 28.33 41.91
N ARG A 9 2.12 28.98 41.94
CA ARG A 9 3.30 28.55 41.18
C ARG A 9 4.37 28.05 42.15
N ILE A 10 5.04 26.99 41.77
CA ILE A 10 6.16 26.41 42.51
C ILE A 10 7.45 26.54 41.69
N LEU A 11 8.59 26.46 42.35
CA LEU A 11 9.89 26.47 41.68
C LEU A 11 10.30 25.05 41.31
N CYS A 12 10.85 24.87 40.12
CA CYS A 12 11.43 23.60 39.71
C CYS A 12 12.62 23.24 40.59
N CYS A 13 12.63 22.02 41.15
CA CYS A 13 13.70 21.56 42.06
C CYS A 13 15.08 21.41 41.36
N VAL A 14 15.16 21.45 40.01
CA VAL A 14 16.40 21.28 39.26
C VAL A 14 16.95 22.63 38.76
N CYS A 15 16.12 23.46 38.13
CA CYS A 15 16.55 24.70 37.46
C CYS A 15 15.96 25.98 38.06
N GLY A 16 15.08 25.87 39.07
CA GLY A 16 14.47 27.04 39.72
C GLY A 16 13.41 27.78 38.91
N THR A 17 13.03 27.32 37.72
CA THR A 17 12.01 27.96 36.89
C THR A 17 10.63 27.82 37.55
N SER A 18 9.84 28.93 37.52
CA SER A 18 8.46 28.91 38.02
C SER A 18 7.52 28.10 37.16
N ILE A 19 6.91 27.08 37.73
CA ILE A 19 6.03 26.11 37.04
C ILE A 19 4.68 25.96 37.77
N ALA A 20 3.67 25.44 37.10
CA ALA A 20 2.47 24.94 37.72
C ALA A 20 2.81 23.73 38.60
N PRO A 21 2.16 23.54 39.76
CA PRO A 21 2.43 22.41 40.64
C PRO A 21 2.16 21.09 39.89
N ASN A 22 3.16 20.24 39.89
CA ASN A 22 3.09 18.89 39.34
C ASN A 22 3.67 17.87 40.34
N PRO A 23 3.31 16.58 40.24
CA PRO A 23 3.74 15.57 41.21
C PRO A 23 5.25 15.40 41.33
N SER A 24 6.01 15.73 40.29
CA SER A 24 7.48 15.61 40.25
C SER A 24 8.23 16.88 40.68
N ASN A 25 7.54 18.02 40.91
CA ASN A 25 8.13 19.32 41.18
C ASN A 25 9.26 19.72 40.20
N THR A 26 9.18 19.22 38.95
CA THR A 26 10.21 19.42 37.92
C THR A 26 9.60 20.05 36.70
N CYS A 27 10.29 20.97 36.03
CA CYS A 27 9.81 21.57 34.79
C CYS A 27 9.88 20.57 33.64
N PRO A 28 9.06 20.72 32.54
CA PRO A 28 9.05 19.79 31.42
C PRO A 28 10.42 19.59 30.76
N SER A 29 11.22 20.65 30.66
CA SER A 29 12.58 20.57 30.09
C SER A 29 13.53 19.72 30.93
N CYS A 30 13.53 19.92 32.24
CA CYS A 30 14.34 19.10 33.15
C CYS A 30 13.84 17.65 33.21
N LEU A 31 12.54 17.43 33.10
CA LEU A 31 11.97 16.10 33.04
C LEU A 31 12.36 15.40 31.73
N ALA A 32 12.29 16.08 30.61
CA ALA A 32 12.69 15.55 29.30
C ALA A 32 14.18 15.22 29.22
N SER A 33 15.05 15.97 29.90
CA SER A 33 16.48 15.66 29.96
C SER A 33 16.79 14.41 30.81
N LYS A 34 15.94 14.09 31.81
CA LYS A 34 16.08 12.88 32.65
C LYS A 34 15.39 11.65 32.07
N ALA A 35 14.29 11.83 31.39
CA ALA A 35 13.46 10.76 30.83
C ALA A 35 13.21 10.96 29.33
N ASP A 36 13.88 10.16 28.53
CA ASP A 36 13.65 10.13 27.08
C ASP A 36 12.49 9.19 26.76
N VAL A 37 11.36 9.77 26.33
CA VAL A 37 10.14 9.03 25.96
C VAL A 37 10.30 8.32 24.62
N THR A 38 11.27 8.74 23.80
CA THR A 38 11.48 8.20 22.44
C THR A 38 12.31 6.92 22.44
N LYS A 39 12.92 6.56 23.58
CA LYS A 39 13.70 5.33 23.72
C LYS A 39 12.83 4.10 23.41
N GLY A 40 13.28 3.31 22.42
CA GLY A 40 12.58 2.10 21.98
C GLY A 40 11.64 2.32 20.79
N ILE A 41 11.49 3.56 20.33
CA ILE A 41 10.75 3.86 19.09
C ILE A 41 11.75 3.96 17.93
N GLN A 42 11.47 3.28 16.84
CA GLN A 42 12.30 3.33 15.65
C GLN A 42 12.08 4.66 14.92
N THR A 43 13.16 5.40 14.66
CA THR A 43 13.12 6.71 13.97
C THR A 43 13.32 6.61 12.46
N GLU A 44 13.86 5.49 11.96
CA GLU A 44 14.01 5.21 10.53
C GLU A 44 13.33 3.89 10.19
N VAL A 45 12.41 3.93 9.23
CA VAL A 45 11.61 2.76 8.80
C VAL A 45 11.67 2.65 7.29
N THR A 46 11.85 1.43 6.78
CA THR A 46 11.82 1.19 5.34
C THR A 46 10.41 0.81 4.89
N LEU A 47 9.91 1.48 3.86
CA LEU A 47 8.65 1.17 3.17
C LEU A 47 8.96 0.70 1.75
N HIS A 48 8.13 -0.21 1.23
CA HIS A 48 8.27 -0.71 -0.13
C HIS A 48 7.12 -0.21 -1.01
N GLN A 49 7.48 0.37 -2.17
CA GLN A 49 6.54 0.82 -3.18
C GLN A 49 6.80 0.12 -4.52
N CYS A 50 5.75 -0.29 -5.21
CA CYS A 50 5.87 -0.87 -6.53
C CYS A 50 6.05 0.23 -7.58
N ARG A 51 7.16 0.18 -8.34
CA ARG A 51 7.45 1.16 -9.38
C ARG A 51 6.45 1.10 -10.55
N GLY A 52 5.88 -0.07 -10.85
CA GLY A 52 4.97 -0.25 -11.98
C GLY A 52 3.56 0.29 -11.71
N CYS A 53 2.97 -0.07 -10.57
CA CYS A 53 1.59 0.30 -10.21
C CYS A 53 1.48 1.30 -9.05
N GLN A 54 2.62 1.76 -8.51
CA GLN A 54 2.73 2.71 -7.39
C GLN A 54 2.03 2.30 -6.09
N ARG A 55 1.60 1.05 -5.97
CA ARG A 55 1.02 0.49 -4.75
C ARG A 55 2.09 0.29 -3.67
N TRP A 56 1.65 0.43 -2.42
CA TRP A 56 2.49 0.25 -1.23
C TRP A 56 2.35 -1.16 -0.68
N HIS A 57 3.46 -1.72 -0.25
CA HIS A 57 3.51 -3.05 0.35
C HIS A 57 2.96 -3.02 1.77
N LEU A 58 1.99 -3.86 2.05
CA LEU A 58 1.51 -4.18 3.38
C LEU A 58 2.09 -5.54 3.79
N GLU A 59 2.14 -5.82 5.07
CA GLU A 59 2.51 -7.14 5.57
C GLU A 59 1.71 -8.27 4.89
N ALA A 60 2.26 -9.47 4.87
CA ALA A 60 1.69 -10.65 4.24
C ALA A 60 1.53 -10.59 2.71
N GLY A 61 2.36 -9.80 2.02
CA GLY A 61 2.39 -9.76 0.56
C GLY A 61 1.23 -9.01 -0.09
N LYS A 62 0.42 -8.30 0.68
CA LYS A 62 -0.66 -7.46 0.17
C LYS A 62 -0.12 -6.11 -0.29
N TRP A 63 -0.74 -5.56 -1.35
CA TRP A 63 -0.39 -4.27 -1.93
C TRP A 63 -1.62 -3.38 -1.95
N ILE A 64 -1.48 -2.14 -1.46
CA ILE A 64 -2.56 -1.17 -1.35
C ILE A 64 -2.20 0.07 -2.18
N ALA A 65 -3.18 0.58 -2.93
CA ALA A 65 -3.06 1.88 -3.57
C ALA A 65 -3.38 2.98 -2.55
N CYS A 66 -2.40 3.82 -2.26
CA CYS A 66 -2.56 4.98 -1.39
C CYS A 66 -1.91 6.18 -2.06
N GLU A 67 -2.55 7.32 -1.99
CA GLU A 67 -1.97 8.59 -2.41
C GLU A 67 -0.97 9.11 -1.37
N LEU A 68 -0.05 9.96 -1.82
CA LEU A 68 0.88 10.62 -0.91
C LEU A 68 0.10 11.48 0.10
N GLU A 69 0.56 11.49 1.34
CA GLU A 69 -0.03 12.25 2.45
C GLU A 69 -1.47 11.84 2.82
N SER A 70 -1.98 10.73 2.27
CA SER A 70 -3.30 10.20 2.61
C SER A 70 -3.35 9.62 4.03
N ARG A 71 -4.57 9.45 4.56
CA ARG A 71 -4.79 8.80 5.86
C ARG A 71 -4.43 7.32 5.83
N GLU A 72 -4.67 6.64 4.72
CA GLU A 72 -4.34 5.24 4.50
C GLU A 72 -2.83 5.03 4.56
N LEU A 73 -2.06 5.91 3.89
CA LEU A 73 -0.61 5.87 3.94
C LEU A 73 -0.09 6.17 5.34
N MET A 74 -0.70 7.14 6.07
CA MET A 74 -0.35 7.40 7.47
C MET A 74 -0.57 6.17 8.35
N SER A 75 -1.71 5.49 8.21
CA SER A 75 -2.00 4.26 8.95
C SER A 75 -0.97 3.16 8.66
N LEU A 76 -0.57 3.01 7.38
CA LEU A 76 0.48 2.08 6.97
C LEU A 76 1.84 2.46 7.59
N CYS A 77 2.19 3.73 7.58
CA CYS A 77 3.42 4.23 8.20
C CYS A 77 3.45 3.91 9.69
N LEU A 78 2.39 4.23 10.41
CA LEU A 78 2.28 4.01 11.86
C LEU A 78 2.33 2.52 12.23
N SER A 79 1.72 1.65 11.42
CA SER A 79 1.76 0.20 11.67
C SER A 79 3.15 -0.41 11.53
N ASN A 80 4.04 0.22 10.77
CA ASN A 80 5.41 -0.23 10.55
C ASN A 80 6.43 0.34 11.58
N VAL A 81 6.03 1.32 12.42
CA VAL A 81 6.90 1.85 13.46
C VAL A 81 6.87 0.94 14.67
N SER A 82 8.00 0.31 15.00
CA SER A 82 8.12 -0.49 16.21
C SER A 82 8.16 0.41 17.45
N GLY A 83 7.53 -0.05 18.53
CA GLY A 83 7.46 0.68 19.81
C GLY A 83 6.23 1.58 19.98
N LEU A 84 5.34 1.69 18.99
CA LEU A 84 4.04 2.35 19.11
C LEU A 84 2.93 1.35 19.48
N PRO A 85 1.90 1.75 20.24
CA PRO A 85 0.81 0.86 20.67
C PRO A 85 -0.04 0.29 19.52
N HIS A 86 0.03 0.90 18.33
CA HIS A 86 -0.64 0.43 17.11
C HIS A 86 0.24 -0.44 16.22
N SER A 87 1.56 -0.54 16.48
CA SER A 87 2.37 -1.55 15.82
C SER A 87 1.81 -2.89 16.29
N LYS A 88 1.35 -3.70 15.32
CA LYS A 88 0.84 -5.05 15.58
C LYS A 88 1.87 -5.78 16.41
N SER A 89 1.66 -5.79 17.75
CA SER A 89 2.39 -6.68 18.60
C SER A 89 2.04 -8.08 18.09
N SER A 90 2.97 -8.66 17.37
CA SER A 90 2.97 -10.04 16.98
C SER A 90 2.37 -10.89 18.10
N SER A 91 1.31 -11.59 17.77
CA SER A 91 0.90 -12.78 18.49
C SER A 91 2.03 -13.83 18.35
N SER A 92 3.09 -13.66 19.10
CA SER A 92 4.16 -14.62 19.21
C SER A 92 4.43 -14.93 20.66
N SER A 93 3.95 -16.11 21.01
CA SER A 93 4.49 -17.00 22.04
C SER A 93 4.77 -16.37 23.42
N LYS A 94 3.85 -16.68 24.34
CA LYS A 94 4.14 -16.77 25.76
C LYS A 94 5.40 -17.60 26.01
N LYS A 95 6.56 -16.97 26.05
CA LYS A 95 7.71 -17.52 26.76
C LYS A 95 7.60 -17.04 28.21
N LYS A 96 7.23 -17.97 29.09
CA LYS A 96 7.43 -17.82 30.53
C LYS A 96 8.93 -17.70 30.77
N GLY A 97 9.37 -16.49 31.07
CA GLY A 97 10.68 -16.20 31.63
C GLY A 97 10.45 -15.29 32.82
N HIS A 98 10.80 -15.76 33.97
CA HIS A 98 10.91 -14.97 35.22
C HIS A 98 12.05 -13.98 35.02
N ASP A 99 11.72 -12.73 34.71
CA ASP A 99 12.63 -11.61 34.90
C ASP A 99 11.84 -10.40 35.37
N HIS A 100 12.43 -9.67 36.32
CA HIS A 100 11.91 -8.49 36.98
C HIS A 100 11.37 -7.49 35.92
N HIS A 101 10.06 -7.50 35.71
CA HIS A 101 9.37 -6.54 34.87
C HIS A 101 9.37 -5.17 35.55
N GLN A 102 10.24 -4.28 35.10
CA GLN A 102 9.91 -2.86 35.10
C GLN A 102 8.63 -2.71 34.26
N VAL A 103 7.53 -2.38 34.93
CA VAL A 103 6.26 -2.04 34.27
C VAL A 103 6.51 -0.76 33.49
N THR A 104 6.92 -0.90 32.24
CA THR A 104 7.03 0.23 31.32
C THR A 104 5.62 0.62 30.93
N GLU A 105 5.16 1.74 31.46
CA GLU A 105 3.89 2.34 31.08
C GLU A 105 3.75 2.47 29.58
N PRO A 106 2.56 2.16 29.00
CA PRO A 106 2.34 2.19 27.56
C PRO A 106 2.48 3.61 27.03
N ILE A 107 3.22 3.75 25.93
CA ILE A 107 3.32 5.01 25.19
C ILE A 107 1.99 5.25 24.47
N ARG A 108 1.45 6.46 24.58
CA ARG A 108 0.24 6.89 23.86
C ARG A 108 0.60 7.80 22.72
N LEU A 109 0.17 7.48 21.48
CA LEU A 109 0.25 8.37 20.34
C LEU A 109 -0.86 9.42 20.47
N VAL A 110 -0.50 10.70 20.41
CA VAL A 110 -1.41 11.85 20.52
C VAL A 110 -1.70 12.40 19.14
N ASP A 111 -0.65 12.63 18.35
CA ASP A 111 -0.75 13.28 17.05
C ASP A 111 0.30 12.73 16.08
N ALA A 112 -0.05 12.73 14.79
CA ALA A 112 0.82 12.37 13.68
C ALA A 112 0.58 13.30 12.50
N ALA A 113 1.58 14.06 12.10
CA ALA A 113 1.48 15.02 11.02
C ALA A 113 2.55 14.79 9.96
N TRP A 114 2.18 14.91 8.69
CA TRP A 114 3.12 14.89 7.59
C TRP A 114 4.02 16.14 7.63
N ILE A 115 5.29 15.93 7.35
CA ILE A 115 6.25 17.01 7.06
C ILE A 115 6.54 16.93 5.58
N TRP A 116 6.34 18.06 4.89
CA TRP A 116 6.60 18.12 3.47
C TRP A 116 8.03 17.70 3.12
N THR A 117 8.15 16.87 2.09
CA THR A 117 9.42 16.44 1.52
C THR A 117 9.35 16.55 0.01
N GLU A 118 10.49 16.70 -0.63
CA GLU A 118 10.55 16.74 -2.09
C GLU A 118 10.01 15.43 -2.69
N PRO A 119 9.15 15.49 -3.74
CA PRO A 119 8.52 14.32 -4.33
C PRO A 119 9.51 13.23 -4.80
N HIS A 120 10.72 13.65 -5.19
CA HIS A 120 11.76 12.73 -5.70
C HIS A 120 12.72 12.21 -4.64
N SER A 121 12.61 12.65 -3.40
CA SER A 121 13.56 12.31 -2.32
C SER A 121 13.48 10.86 -1.88
N MET A 122 12.46 10.09 -2.29
CA MET A 122 12.20 8.71 -1.83
C MET A 122 12.20 8.60 -0.28
N ARG A 123 11.84 9.68 0.37
CA ARG A 123 11.75 9.78 1.83
C ARG A 123 10.46 10.48 2.22
N LEU A 124 9.75 9.91 3.18
CA LEU A 124 8.60 10.54 3.81
C LEU A 124 8.96 10.87 5.25
N LYS A 125 8.56 12.04 5.71
CA LYS A 125 8.82 12.47 7.09
C LYS A 125 7.49 12.68 7.81
N VAL A 126 7.39 12.10 8.99
CA VAL A 126 6.21 12.25 9.85
C VAL A 126 6.65 12.75 11.21
N ARG A 127 6.00 13.80 11.69
CA ARG A 127 6.15 14.26 13.07
C ARG A 127 5.17 13.49 13.93
N LEU A 128 5.69 12.76 14.91
CA LEU A 128 4.90 12.04 15.90
C LEU A 128 4.96 12.77 17.23
N THR A 129 3.83 12.90 17.88
CA THR A 129 3.72 13.43 19.25
C THR A 129 3.22 12.30 20.13
N VAL A 130 4.04 11.91 21.08
CA VAL A 130 3.75 10.82 22.02
C VAL A 130 3.70 11.32 23.44
N GLN A 131 2.87 10.66 24.23
CA GLN A 131 2.76 10.86 25.67
C GLN A 131 3.14 9.56 26.39
N LYS A 132 3.89 9.71 27.45
CA LYS A 132 4.22 8.61 28.37
C LYS A 132 4.14 9.13 29.79
N GLN A 133 3.60 8.33 30.67
CA GLN A 133 3.67 8.57 32.10
C GLN A 133 5.10 8.26 32.56
N VAL A 134 5.74 9.25 33.16
CA VAL A 134 7.07 9.14 33.74
C VAL A 134 6.89 9.08 35.27
N GLN A 135 7.95 8.86 35.99
CA GLN A 135 7.94 8.73 37.46
C GLN A 135 6.90 9.61 38.18
N THR A 136 6.23 9.05 39.18
CA THR A 136 5.28 9.76 40.06
C THR A 136 3.99 10.29 39.38
N GLY A 137 3.51 9.66 38.32
CA GLY A 137 2.23 10.07 37.70
C GLY A 137 2.28 11.31 36.79
N THR A 138 3.48 11.86 36.56
CA THR A 138 3.64 13.01 35.66
C THR A 138 3.65 12.54 34.22
N ILE A 139 2.80 13.15 33.35
CA ILE A 139 2.74 12.86 31.91
C ILE A 139 3.74 13.75 31.19
N LEU A 140 4.67 13.15 30.46
CA LEU A 140 5.58 13.83 29.58
C LEU A 140 5.11 13.65 28.13
N GLN A 141 4.98 14.78 27.41
CA GLN A 141 4.69 14.80 25.99
C GLN A 141 5.94 15.24 25.23
N GLN A 142 6.28 14.49 24.20
CA GLN A 142 7.44 14.78 23.36
C GLN A 142 7.09 14.57 21.90
N SER A 143 7.57 15.49 21.05
CA SER A 143 7.44 15.39 19.58
C SER A 143 8.78 15.07 18.99
N PHE A 144 8.81 14.14 18.05
CA PHE A 144 10.00 13.74 17.29
C PHE A 144 9.65 13.42 15.86
N MET A 145 10.65 13.27 15.02
CA MET A 145 10.48 12.99 13.59
C MET A 145 10.89 11.55 13.29
N VAL A 146 10.03 10.87 12.53
CA VAL A 146 10.32 9.56 11.94
C VAL A 146 10.50 9.73 10.44
N VAL A 147 11.56 9.13 9.92
CA VAL A 147 11.87 9.14 8.49
C VAL A 147 11.55 7.78 7.89
N PHE A 148 10.70 7.75 6.90
CA PHE A 148 10.38 6.55 6.13
C PHE A 148 11.17 6.58 4.83
N ILE A 149 12.02 5.58 4.63
CA ILE A 149 12.83 5.42 3.42
C ILE A 149 12.03 4.55 2.45
N VAL A 150 11.67 5.11 1.31
CA VAL A 150 10.91 4.40 0.27
C VAL A 150 11.89 3.61 -0.61
N ARG A 151 11.72 2.31 -0.68
CA ARG A 151 12.46 1.42 -1.57
C ARG A 151 11.54 0.84 -2.63
N ASN A 152 12.04 0.77 -3.85
CA ASN A 152 11.32 0.17 -4.96
C ASN A 152 11.33 -1.36 -4.85
N GLN A 153 10.16 -1.97 -4.90
CA GLN A 153 9.98 -3.42 -4.95
C GLN A 153 8.80 -3.73 -5.87
N GLN A 154 9.00 -4.52 -6.91
CA GLN A 154 7.90 -4.92 -7.78
C GLN A 154 6.93 -5.86 -7.06
N CYS A 155 5.63 -5.59 -7.21
CA CYS A 155 4.59 -6.53 -6.78
C CYS A 155 4.53 -7.73 -7.73
N MET A 156 3.99 -8.85 -7.26
CA MET A 156 3.90 -10.10 -8.04
C MET A 156 3.14 -9.92 -9.35
N GLU A 157 2.11 -9.08 -9.36
CA GLU A 157 1.32 -8.79 -10.56
C GLU A 157 2.16 -8.07 -11.61
N CYS A 158 2.82 -6.96 -11.25
CA CYS A 158 3.71 -6.25 -12.18
C CYS A 158 4.91 -7.11 -12.61
N GLN A 159 5.42 -7.98 -11.73
CA GLN A 159 6.49 -8.88 -12.08
C GLN A 159 6.04 -9.93 -13.10
N SER A 160 4.81 -10.44 -12.98
CA SER A 160 4.24 -11.38 -13.94
C SER A 160 3.96 -10.72 -15.30
N GLU A 161 3.54 -9.46 -15.29
CA GLU A 161 3.33 -8.66 -16.52
C GLU A 161 4.66 -8.33 -17.21
N PHE A 162 5.71 -8.07 -16.45
CA PHE A 162 7.03 -7.71 -16.99
C PHE A 162 7.80 -8.89 -17.59
N ARG A 163 7.46 -10.13 -17.23
CA ARG A 163 8.05 -11.32 -17.86
C ARG A 163 7.53 -11.46 -19.27
N THR A 164 8.17 -10.76 -20.23
CA THR A 164 7.90 -10.91 -21.65
C THR A 164 8.03 -12.40 -22.04
N GLY A 165 6.96 -12.98 -22.56
CA GLY A 165 6.91 -14.38 -22.98
C GLY A 165 6.24 -15.34 -21.99
N SER A 166 5.85 -14.92 -20.78
CA SER A 166 5.14 -15.78 -19.85
C SER A 166 3.61 -15.67 -19.93
N TRP A 167 3.07 -15.67 -21.16
CA TRP A 167 1.63 -15.83 -21.33
C TRP A 167 1.21 -17.26 -20.92
N LYS A 168 0.04 -17.38 -20.32
CA LYS A 168 -0.56 -18.67 -19.91
C LYS A 168 -1.76 -19.03 -20.78
N THR A 169 -2.36 -18.02 -21.39
CA THR A 169 -3.56 -18.20 -22.22
C THR A 169 -3.44 -17.33 -23.45
N VAL A 170 -3.77 -17.87 -24.61
CA VAL A 170 -3.88 -17.14 -25.86
C VAL A 170 -5.31 -17.28 -26.39
N ILE A 171 -5.88 -16.18 -26.86
CA ILE A 171 -7.15 -16.17 -27.59
C ILE A 171 -6.85 -15.80 -29.03
N GLN A 172 -7.10 -16.73 -29.93
CA GLN A 172 -6.89 -16.56 -31.35
C GLN A 172 -8.22 -16.24 -32.02
N VAL A 173 -8.35 -15.05 -32.56
CA VAL A 173 -9.54 -14.63 -33.31
C VAL A 173 -9.24 -14.80 -34.78
N ARG A 174 -10.00 -15.63 -35.45
CA ARG A 174 -9.83 -15.96 -36.89
C ARG A 174 -11.08 -15.63 -37.67
N GLN A 175 -10.91 -15.27 -38.92
CA GLN A 175 -11.98 -14.98 -39.85
C GLN A 175 -11.84 -15.86 -41.10
N ARG A 176 -12.95 -16.45 -41.53
CA ARG A 176 -12.98 -17.27 -42.78
C ARG A 176 -13.20 -16.46 -44.03
N VAL A 177 -13.68 -15.24 -43.90
CA VAL A 177 -14.04 -14.37 -45.03
C VAL A 177 -12.89 -13.46 -45.44
N LYS A 178 -12.71 -13.23 -46.72
CA LYS A 178 -11.59 -12.43 -47.27
C LYS A 178 -11.68 -10.92 -46.95
N HIS A 179 -12.87 -10.38 -46.70
CA HIS A 179 -13.03 -8.95 -46.39
C HIS A 179 -12.74 -8.65 -44.92
N LYS A 180 -12.06 -7.54 -44.65
CA LYS A 180 -11.62 -7.17 -43.28
C LYS A 180 -12.63 -6.32 -42.49
N ARG A 181 -13.83 -6.05 -43.02
CA ARG A 181 -14.81 -5.15 -42.39
C ARG A 181 -15.17 -5.57 -40.95
N THR A 182 -15.43 -6.85 -40.73
CA THR A 182 -15.79 -7.40 -39.44
C THR A 182 -14.64 -7.24 -38.42
N PHE A 183 -13.40 -7.46 -38.86
CA PHE A 183 -12.24 -7.25 -37.99
C PHE A 183 -12.05 -5.79 -37.63
N LEU A 184 -12.13 -4.87 -38.57
CA LEU A 184 -12.01 -3.44 -38.32
C LEU A 184 -13.10 -2.95 -37.35
N TYR A 185 -14.32 -3.44 -37.49
CA TYR A 185 -15.41 -3.15 -36.59
C TYR A 185 -15.14 -3.69 -35.18
N LEU A 186 -14.71 -4.95 -35.08
CA LEU A 186 -14.34 -5.58 -33.80
C LEU A 186 -13.19 -4.83 -33.12
N GLU A 187 -12.17 -4.43 -33.86
CA GLU A 187 -11.04 -3.64 -33.36
C GLU A 187 -11.53 -2.32 -32.75
N GLN A 188 -12.42 -1.58 -33.43
CA GLN A 188 -13.01 -0.35 -32.91
C GLN A 188 -13.80 -0.58 -31.64
N LEU A 189 -14.54 -1.67 -31.54
CA LEU A 189 -15.30 -2.01 -30.32
C LEU A 189 -14.36 -2.39 -29.17
N ILE A 190 -13.31 -3.15 -29.41
CA ILE A 190 -12.31 -3.48 -28.41
C ILE A 190 -11.67 -2.21 -27.87
N LEU A 191 -11.28 -1.27 -28.75
CA LEU A 191 -10.69 0.00 -28.37
C LEU A 191 -11.67 0.88 -27.59
N LYS A 192 -12.92 1.00 -28.08
CA LYS A 192 -13.98 1.81 -27.44
C LYS A 192 -14.26 1.36 -26.02
N HIS A 193 -14.32 0.06 -25.77
CA HIS A 193 -14.61 -0.50 -24.46
C HIS A 193 -13.36 -0.76 -23.61
N GLY A 194 -12.16 -0.55 -24.19
CA GLY A 194 -10.90 -0.78 -23.48
C GLY A 194 -10.67 -2.24 -23.09
N ALA A 195 -11.28 -3.19 -23.83
CA ALA A 195 -11.24 -4.62 -23.49
C ALA A 195 -9.83 -5.20 -23.56
N GLN A 196 -8.93 -4.59 -24.34
CA GLN A 196 -7.52 -4.98 -24.48
C GLN A 196 -6.66 -4.70 -23.24
N LYS A 197 -7.15 -3.94 -22.24
CA LYS A 197 -6.34 -3.54 -21.05
C LYS A 197 -5.79 -4.69 -20.22
N GLY A 198 -6.26 -5.90 -20.43
CA GLY A 198 -5.74 -7.09 -19.74
C GLY A 198 -4.75 -7.91 -20.55
N CYS A 199 -4.49 -7.56 -21.83
CA CYS A 199 -3.57 -8.28 -22.69
C CYS A 199 -2.12 -7.91 -22.42
N LEU A 200 -1.21 -8.91 -22.50
CA LEU A 200 0.23 -8.71 -22.48
C LEU A 200 0.76 -8.26 -23.84
N SER A 201 0.25 -8.88 -24.90
CA SER A 201 0.65 -8.63 -26.27
C SER A 201 -0.52 -8.92 -27.21
N ILE A 202 -0.53 -8.24 -28.37
CA ILE A 202 -1.50 -8.46 -29.43
C ILE A 202 -0.70 -8.62 -30.73
N GLU A 203 -0.87 -9.73 -31.40
CA GLU A 203 -0.25 -9.98 -32.68
C GLU A 203 -1.31 -10.03 -33.78
N THR A 204 -1.06 -9.34 -34.89
CA THR A 204 -1.98 -9.27 -36.01
C THR A 204 -1.46 -10.14 -37.17
N PHE A 205 -2.34 -11.00 -37.69
CA PHE A 205 -2.08 -11.87 -38.82
C PHE A 205 -2.97 -11.48 -40.00
N LYS A 206 -2.72 -12.08 -41.19
CA LYS A 206 -3.55 -11.83 -42.37
C LYS A 206 -5.02 -12.21 -42.14
N ASP A 207 -5.25 -13.29 -41.39
CA ASP A 207 -6.57 -13.90 -41.19
C ASP A 207 -7.08 -13.74 -39.75
N GLY A 208 -6.40 -12.93 -38.92
CA GLY A 208 -6.82 -12.79 -37.53
C GLY A 208 -5.90 -12.01 -36.61
N MET A 209 -6.22 -12.07 -35.36
CA MET A 209 -5.47 -11.45 -34.26
C MET A 209 -5.34 -12.44 -33.11
N ASP A 210 -4.17 -12.45 -32.46
CA ASP A 210 -3.86 -13.26 -31.31
C ASP A 210 -3.68 -12.34 -30.09
N PHE A 211 -4.40 -12.66 -29.02
CA PHE A 211 -4.38 -11.90 -27.77
C PHE A 211 -3.76 -12.77 -26.68
N TYR A 212 -2.65 -12.31 -26.11
CA TYR A 212 -1.90 -13.06 -25.10
C TYR A 212 -2.21 -12.53 -23.69
N PHE A 213 -2.51 -13.45 -22.74
CA PHE A 213 -2.88 -13.13 -21.38
C PHE A 213 -1.99 -13.85 -20.38
N ALA A 214 -1.58 -13.13 -19.30
CA ALA A 214 -0.87 -13.71 -18.17
C ALA A 214 -1.77 -14.59 -17.29
N GLU A 215 -3.07 -14.27 -17.26
CA GLU A 215 -4.04 -14.90 -16.37
C GLU A 215 -5.26 -15.40 -17.14
N ARG A 216 -5.69 -16.62 -16.78
CA ARG A 216 -6.89 -17.24 -17.34
C ARG A 216 -8.16 -16.40 -17.11
N ASN A 217 -8.28 -15.77 -15.94
CA ASN A 217 -9.47 -14.97 -15.59
C ASN A 217 -9.62 -13.73 -16.49
N LYS A 218 -8.50 -13.08 -16.84
CA LYS A 218 -8.50 -11.94 -17.78
C LYS A 218 -8.88 -12.39 -19.18
N ALA A 219 -8.37 -13.53 -19.62
CA ALA A 219 -8.73 -14.14 -20.90
C ALA A 219 -10.22 -14.50 -20.95
N ALA A 220 -10.76 -15.11 -19.91
CA ALA A 220 -12.19 -15.47 -19.83
C ALA A 220 -13.10 -14.23 -19.91
N LYS A 221 -12.74 -13.13 -19.24
CA LYS A 221 -13.50 -11.87 -19.33
C LYS A 221 -13.46 -11.29 -20.74
N PHE A 222 -12.31 -11.36 -21.41
CA PHE A 222 -12.15 -10.90 -22.78
C PHE A 222 -12.95 -11.79 -23.77
N GLN A 223 -12.92 -13.11 -23.57
CA GLN A 223 -13.74 -14.06 -24.35
C GLN A 223 -15.23 -13.75 -24.20
N ALA A 224 -15.74 -13.59 -22.98
CA ALA A 224 -17.13 -13.26 -22.70
C ALA A 224 -17.54 -11.91 -23.34
N PHE A 225 -16.63 -10.92 -23.37
CA PHE A 225 -16.85 -9.67 -24.07
C PHE A 225 -17.02 -9.91 -25.59
N LEU A 226 -16.13 -10.70 -26.20
CA LEU A 226 -16.21 -11.01 -27.62
C LEU A 226 -17.51 -11.75 -27.98
N GLU A 227 -17.93 -12.73 -27.19
CA GLU A 227 -19.17 -13.49 -27.37
C GLU A 227 -20.43 -12.60 -27.33
N ASN A 228 -20.41 -11.54 -26.51
CA ASN A 228 -21.51 -10.59 -26.40
C ASN A 228 -21.56 -9.58 -27.57
N VAL A 229 -20.45 -9.37 -28.24
CA VAL A 229 -20.32 -8.30 -29.25
C VAL A 229 -20.48 -8.82 -30.66
N VAL A 230 -19.99 -10.03 -30.93
CA VAL A 230 -19.98 -10.60 -32.27
C VAL A 230 -20.41 -12.07 -32.23
N PRO A 231 -21.29 -12.54 -33.12
CA PRO A 231 -21.61 -13.96 -33.22
C PRO A 231 -20.38 -14.75 -33.62
N MET A 232 -19.94 -15.69 -32.78
CA MET A 232 -18.71 -16.43 -32.98
C MET A 232 -18.83 -17.88 -32.53
N GLN A 233 -17.99 -18.75 -33.07
CA GLN A 233 -17.83 -20.12 -32.62
C GLN A 233 -16.53 -20.23 -31.83
N VAL A 234 -16.64 -20.70 -30.59
CA VAL A 234 -15.49 -20.91 -29.69
C VAL A 234 -15.08 -22.35 -29.74
N THR A 235 -13.83 -22.61 -30.08
CA THR A 235 -13.22 -23.96 -30.02
C THR A 235 -12.06 -23.93 -29.05
N PRO A 236 -12.16 -24.61 -27.89
CA PRO A 236 -11.02 -24.75 -26.98
C PRO A 236 -9.97 -25.68 -27.60
N ILE A 237 -8.74 -25.22 -27.71
CA ILE A 237 -7.60 -26.03 -28.18
C ILE A 237 -6.68 -26.23 -26.97
N LEU A 238 -6.51 -27.48 -26.55
CA LEU A 238 -5.52 -27.89 -25.57
C LEU A 238 -4.17 -28.05 -26.28
N ILE A 239 -3.29 -27.08 -26.10
CA ILE A 239 -1.89 -27.23 -26.49
C ILE A 239 -1.14 -27.88 -25.34
N PHE A 240 -0.44 -28.99 -25.63
CA PHE A 240 0.33 -29.78 -24.69
C PHE A 240 1.21 -28.92 -23.79
N LEU A 241 1.14 -29.18 -22.46
CA LEU A 241 1.94 -28.60 -21.39
C LEU A 241 1.58 -27.14 -20.98
N CYS A 242 0.53 -27.03 -20.14
CA CYS A 242 0.22 -25.84 -19.33
C CYS A 242 -0.27 -24.56 -20.01
N PHE A 243 -0.44 -24.52 -21.33
CA PHE A 243 -0.98 -23.36 -22.03
C PHE A 243 -2.38 -23.65 -22.58
N LEU A 244 -3.33 -22.79 -22.25
CA LEU A 244 -4.68 -22.83 -22.82
C LEU A 244 -4.73 -21.93 -24.04
N SER A 245 -5.08 -22.51 -25.20
CA SER A 245 -5.37 -21.76 -26.43
C SER A 245 -6.86 -21.88 -26.73
N THR A 246 -7.50 -20.76 -27.00
CA THR A 246 -8.90 -20.73 -27.43
C THR A 246 -8.93 -20.11 -28.83
N CYS A 247 -9.39 -20.88 -29.82
CA CYS A 247 -9.57 -20.39 -31.16
C CYS A 247 -11.02 -19.96 -31.35
N ILE A 248 -11.22 -18.72 -31.82
CA ILE A 248 -12.54 -18.12 -31.99
C ILE A 248 -12.71 -17.82 -33.48
N TYR A 249 -13.71 -18.38 -34.11
CA TYR A 249 -14.05 -18.11 -35.48
C TYR A 249 -15.20 -17.12 -35.58
N LEU A 250 -14.98 -16.00 -36.27
CA LEU A 250 -16.01 -15.02 -36.58
C LEU A 250 -16.88 -15.51 -37.74
N TYR A 251 -18.19 -15.50 -37.54
CA TYR A 251 -19.14 -15.66 -38.62
C TYR A 251 -19.28 -14.35 -39.38
N PRO A 252 -19.41 -14.40 -40.73
CA PRO A 252 -19.71 -13.20 -41.47
C PRO A 252 -21.07 -12.66 -41.00
N TYR A 253 -21.07 -11.43 -40.54
CA TYR A 253 -22.29 -10.70 -40.25
C TYR A 253 -22.94 -10.44 -41.62
N ILE A 254 -24.07 -11.09 -41.89
CA ILE A 254 -24.92 -10.75 -43.05
C ILE A 254 -25.89 -9.70 -42.52
N PRO A 255 -25.74 -8.40 -42.83
CA PRO A 255 -26.77 -7.44 -42.52
C PRO A 255 -27.96 -7.75 -43.44
N ILE A 256 -29.11 -8.06 -42.87
CA ILE A 256 -30.43 -8.02 -43.53
C ILE A 256 -30.77 -6.58 -43.84
#